data_c801221045466acef154e23850fbcbb3
#
_entry.id   c801221045466acef154e23850fbcbb3
#
_cell.length_a   1.000
_cell.length_b   1.000
_cell.length_c   1.000
_cell.angle_alpha   90.00
_cell.angle_beta   90.00
_cell.angle_gamma   90.00
#
_symmetry.space_group_name_H-M   'P 1'
#
loop_
_entity.id
_entity.type
_entity.pdbx_description
1 polymer ?
#
loop_
_entity_poly.entity_id
_entity_poly.type
_entity_poly.pdbx_seq_one_letter_code
_entity_poly.pdbx_strand_id
1 'polypeptide(L)'
;MSFGWVLSTPTGTRLARCYGPASGPNTSHRAEASGMLAASRFLLRLNQFCDCHQKWQVQYVSDNQGLITRANDRLKYTQSYTNATLAPYWDLVEEIHATNVTLQATASYRHVLGHQDRHKKYEELPLDAQLNVDADEEAGYFQSMHSTAMRPTVPLLPSTKAQLHIGTQTITGHYPAAIRLAAAKPGIRAYIQERNAWGETHLNSILWPALR
;
A
#
# COMPACT_ATOMS: atom_id res chain seq x y z
N MET A 1 -5.14 -3.77 -8.93
CA MET A 1 -5.52 -3.65 -7.52
C MET A 1 -5.95 -2.23 -7.24
N SER A 2 -6.90 -2.03 -6.36
CA SER A 2 -7.52 -0.76 -6.00
C SER A 2 -7.42 -0.53 -4.50
N PHE A 3 -7.61 0.69 -4.10
CA PHE A 3 -7.82 1.08 -2.71
C PHE A 3 -9.17 1.80 -2.57
N GLY A 4 -9.72 1.75 -1.37
CA GLY A 4 -10.79 2.60 -0.90
C GLY A 4 -10.39 3.24 0.43
N TRP A 5 -10.99 4.39 0.75
CA TRP A 5 -10.91 4.97 2.08
C TRP A 5 -12.20 5.75 2.40
N VAL A 6 -12.50 5.81 3.68
CA VAL A 6 -13.64 6.57 4.23
C VAL A 6 -13.16 7.44 5.38
N LEU A 7 -13.55 8.70 5.37
CA LEU A 7 -13.32 9.65 6.46
C LEU A 7 -14.61 9.81 7.26
N SER A 8 -14.53 9.69 8.56
CA SER A 8 -15.64 9.92 9.46
C SER A 8 -15.28 10.78 10.66
N THR A 9 -16.31 11.33 11.32
CA THR A 9 -16.16 11.87 12.67
C THR A 9 -15.96 10.74 13.69
N PRO A 10 -15.48 11.03 14.91
CA PRO A 10 -15.44 10.03 15.99
C PRO A 10 -16.81 9.45 16.36
N THR A 11 -17.88 10.15 16.03
CA THR A 11 -19.27 9.71 16.26
C THR A 11 -19.84 8.87 15.11
N GLY A 12 -19.06 8.64 14.04
CA GLY A 12 -19.43 7.78 12.94
C GLY A 12 -20.09 8.46 11.75
N THR A 13 -20.23 9.79 11.72
CA THR A 13 -20.74 10.50 10.54
C THR A 13 -19.71 10.43 9.42
N ARG A 14 -20.07 9.84 8.25
CA ARG A 14 -19.22 9.77 7.07
C ARG A 14 -19.11 11.14 6.42
N LEU A 15 -17.88 11.65 6.29
CA LEU A 15 -17.60 12.99 5.76
C LEU A 15 -17.13 12.95 4.31
N ALA A 16 -16.31 11.96 3.96
CA ALA A 16 -15.79 11.78 2.62
C ALA A 16 -15.42 10.32 2.39
N ARG A 17 -15.43 9.91 1.13
CA ARG A 17 -14.98 8.60 0.67
C ARG A 17 -14.33 8.71 -0.69
N CYS A 18 -13.45 7.81 -1.02
CA CYS A 18 -12.77 7.79 -2.30
C CYS A 18 -12.21 6.40 -2.58
N TYR A 19 -12.01 6.13 -3.85
CA TYR A 19 -11.39 4.92 -4.36
C TYR A 19 -10.45 5.25 -5.51
N GLY A 20 -9.55 4.34 -5.82
CA GLY A 20 -8.64 4.53 -6.94
C GLY A 20 -7.69 3.35 -7.17
N PRO A 21 -6.86 3.42 -8.22
CA PRO A 21 -5.89 2.39 -8.50
C PRO A 21 -4.70 2.50 -7.54
N ALA A 22 -4.26 1.35 -7.02
CA ALA A 22 -2.97 1.27 -6.35
C ALA A 22 -1.85 1.06 -7.38
N SER A 23 -0.72 1.73 -7.20
CA SER A 23 0.45 1.60 -8.08
C SER A 23 1.43 0.53 -7.62
N GLY A 24 2.06 -0.18 -8.56
CA GLY A 24 3.13 -1.14 -8.29
C GLY A 24 2.65 -2.58 -8.10
N PRO A 25 3.34 -3.38 -7.28
CA PRO A 25 3.02 -4.78 -7.09
C PRO A 25 1.60 -5.00 -6.59
N ASN A 26 0.97 -6.06 -7.09
CA ASN A 26 -0.43 -6.39 -6.80
C ASN A 26 -0.55 -7.08 -5.43
N THR A 27 -0.38 -6.31 -4.35
CA THR A 27 -0.48 -6.80 -2.95
C THR A 27 -1.49 -5.97 -2.18
N SER A 28 -2.26 -6.61 -1.28
CA SER A 28 -3.20 -5.92 -0.38
C SER A 28 -2.50 -4.85 0.43
N HIS A 29 -1.33 -5.15 0.97
CA HIS A 29 -0.53 -4.20 1.75
C HIS A 29 -0.28 -2.88 0.99
N ARG A 30 0.09 -2.96 -0.31
CA ARG A 30 0.34 -1.76 -1.11
C ARG A 30 -0.95 -1.02 -1.45
N ALA A 31 -2.05 -1.73 -1.65
CA ALA A 31 -3.36 -1.11 -1.85
C ALA A 31 -3.80 -0.33 -0.61
N GLU A 32 -3.76 -0.95 0.57
CA GLU A 32 -4.05 -0.33 1.86
C GLU A 32 -3.18 0.92 2.11
N ALA A 33 -1.86 0.79 1.92
CA ALA A 33 -0.95 1.92 2.09
C ALA A 33 -1.23 3.07 1.10
N SER A 34 -1.64 2.74 -0.13
CA SER A 34 -2.03 3.74 -1.14
C SER A 34 -3.32 4.46 -0.74
N GLY A 35 -4.30 3.75 -0.19
CA GLY A 35 -5.53 4.32 0.36
C GLY A 35 -5.24 5.27 1.53
N MET A 36 -4.41 4.83 2.47
CA MET A 36 -4.00 5.65 3.61
C MET A 36 -3.26 6.92 3.17
N LEU A 37 -2.35 6.82 2.19
CA LEU A 37 -1.68 7.98 1.62
C LEU A 37 -2.65 8.93 0.91
N ALA A 38 -3.60 8.39 0.13
CA ALA A 38 -4.62 9.19 -0.54
C ALA A 38 -5.48 9.97 0.46
N ALA A 39 -5.91 9.33 1.56
CA ALA A 39 -6.65 9.97 2.65
C ALA A 39 -5.83 11.08 3.32
N SER A 40 -4.54 10.81 3.64
CA SER A 40 -3.64 11.81 4.22
C SER A 40 -3.49 13.05 3.32
N ARG A 41 -3.29 12.83 2.02
CA ARG A 41 -3.18 13.91 1.03
C ARG A 41 -4.49 14.68 0.85
N PHE A 42 -5.63 13.99 0.90
CA PHE A 42 -6.93 14.66 0.89
C PHE A 42 -7.07 15.61 2.09
N LEU A 43 -6.75 15.16 3.31
CA LEU A 43 -6.79 16.01 4.50
C LEU A 43 -5.84 17.20 4.40
N LEU A 44 -4.62 16.99 3.88
CA LEU A 44 -3.66 18.08 3.67
C LEU A 44 -4.22 19.12 2.68
N ARG A 45 -4.81 18.69 1.56
CA ARG A 45 -5.41 19.60 0.59
C ARG A 45 -6.63 20.32 1.13
N LEU A 46 -7.47 19.63 1.88
CA LEU A 46 -8.62 20.23 2.55
C LEU A 46 -8.17 21.30 3.57
N ASN A 47 -7.15 20.99 4.38
CA ASN A 47 -6.58 21.96 5.33
C ASN A 47 -6.05 23.21 4.63
N GLN A 48 -5.33 23.04 3.52
CA GLN A 48 -4.81 24.14 2.71
C GLN A 48 -5.93 24.95 2.08
N PHE A 49 -6.97 24.31 1.56
CA PHE A 49 -8.12 24.98 0.92
C PHE A 49 -8.93 25.79 1.93
N CYS A 50 -9.14 25.26 3.13
CA CYS A 50 -9.90 25.94 4.19
C CYS A 50 -9.07 26.94 4.99
N ASP A 51 -7.79 27.10 4.70
CA ASP A 51 -6.83 27.90 5.48
C ASP A 51 -6.94 27.62 7.00
N CYS A 52 -7.01 26.34 7.31
CA CYS A 52 -7.27 25.87 8.67
C CYS A 52 -5.96 25.75 9.45
N HIS A 53 -5.84 26.46 10.56
CA HIS A 53 -4.64 26.46 11.41
C HIS A 53 -4.75 25.52 12.63
N GLN A 54 -5.80 24.69 12.66
CA GLN A 54 -6.00 23.76 13.76
C GLN A 54 -5.09 22.54 13.65
N LYS A 55 -4.64 22.04 14.81
CA LYS A 55 -3.94 20.75 14.88
C LYS A 55 -4.96 19.62 14.73
N TRP A 56 -4.74 18.80 13.75
CA TRP A 56 -5.59 17.64 13.48
C TRP A 56 -5.22 16.47 14.40
N GLN A 57 -6.22 15.76 14.88
CA GLN A 57 -6.05 14.41 15.45
C GLN A 57 -6.66 13.42 14.47
N VAL A 58 -5.82 12.56 13.89
CA VAL A 58 -6.24 11.62 12.85
C VAL A 58 -5.91 10.21 13.31
N GLN A 59 -6.95 9.37 13.38
CA GLN A 59 -6.79 7.94 13.60
C GLN A 59 -6.96 7.21 12.26
N TYR A 60 -5.92 6.51 11.86
CA TYR A 60 -5.97 5.60 10.71
C TYR A 60 -6.31 4.19 11.17
N VAL A 61 -7.29 3.58 10.51
CA VAL A 61 -7.74 2.21 10.79
C VAL A 61 -7.54 1.38 9.52
N SER A 62 -6.99 0.19 9.65
CA SER A 62 -6.80 -0.77 8.54
C SER A 62 -6.75 -2.18 9.09
N ASP A 63 -7.18 -3.14 8.32
CA ASP A 63 -7.06 -4.57 8.64
C ASP A 63 -5.68 -5.15 8.29
N ASN A 64 -4.80 -4.36 7.68
CA ASN A 64 -3.44 -4.76 7.37
C ASN A 64 -2.50 -4.55 8.56
N GLN A 65 -2.37 -5.55 9.42
CA GLN A 65 -1.51 -5.50 10.60
C GLN A 65 -0.06 -5.10 10.27
N GLY A 66 0.46 -5.56 9.12
CA GLY A 66 1.83 -5.23 8.71
C GLY A 66 2.02 -3.73 8.41
N LEU A 67 1.03 -3.09 7.79
CA LEU A 67 1.02 -1.65 7.54
C LEU A 67 0.95 -0.88 8.86
N ILE A 68 -0.01 -1.24 9.72
CA ILE A 68 -0.22 -0.59 11.02
C ILE A 68 1.04 -0.67 11.89
N THR A 69 1.68 -1.84 11.96
CA THR A 69 2.94 -2.02 12.70
C THR A 69 4.02 -1.08 12.19
N ARG A 70 4.23 -0.99 10.86
CA ARG A 70 5.25 -0.13 10.27
C ARG A 70 4.97 1.35 10.44
N ALA A 71 3.71 1.76 10.29
CA ALA A 71 3.32 3.14 10.51
C ALA A 71 3.55 3.56 11.98
N ASN A 72 3.21 2.69 12.95
CA ASN A 72 3.49 2.92 14.37
C ASN A 72 5.00 2.92 14.66
N ASP A 73 5.77 2.02 14.04
CA ASP A 73 7.23 2.01 14.18
C ASP A 73 7.84 3.29 13.64
N ARG A 74 7.32 3.82 12.53
CA ARG A 74 7.80 5.08 11.95
C ARG A 74 7.61 6.27 12.89
N LEU A 75 6.55 6.28 13.70
CA LEU A 75 6.32 7.36 14.69
C LEU A 75 7.36 7.41 15.80
N LYS A 76 8.09 6.33 16.08
CA LYS A 76 9.09 6.26 17.13
C LYS A 76 10.36 7.04 16.80
N TYR A 77 10.56 7.45 15.55
CA TYR A 77 11.78 8.09 15.09
C TYR A 77 11.49 9.46 14.50
N THR A 78 12.28 10.46 14.88
CA THR A 78 12.22 11.80 14.27
C THR A 78 12.73 11.81 12.84
N GLN A 79 13.69 10.92 12.54
CA GLN A 79 14.23 10.69 11.21
C GLN A 79 14.10 9.21 10.86
N SER A 80 14.11 8.89 9.56
CA SER A 80 14.12 7.49 9.14
C SER A 80 15.37 6.79 9.64
N TYR A 81 15.18 5.60 10.23
CA TYR A 81 16.29 4.77 10.70
C TYR A 81 17.12 4.19 9.53
N THR A 82 18.36 3.78 9.80
CA THR A 82 19.38 3.48 8.78
C THR A 82 18.92 2.51 7.68
N ASN A 83 18.18 1.45 8.03
CA ASN A 83 17.72 0.43 7.08
C ASN A 83 16.24 0.59 6.69
N ALA A 84 15.61 1.73 6.99
CA ALA A 84 14.21 1.95 6.70
C ALA A 84 13.87 1.77 5.21
N THR A 85 14.75 2.19 4.32
CA THR A 85 14.59 2.05 2.86
C THR A 85 14.53 0.60 2.38
N LEU A 86 14.98 -0.36 3.18
CA LEU A 86 14.89 -1.79 2.90
C LEU A 86 13.61 -2.43 3.45
N ALA A 87 12.82 -1.69 4.21
CA ALA A 87 11.51 -2.16 4.66
C ALA A 87 10.53 -2.20 3.47
N PRO A 88 9.73 -3.26 3.34
CA PRO A 88 8.71 -3.32 2.30
C PRO A 88 7.77 -2.11 2.37
N TYR A 89 7.49 -1.51 1.21
CA TYR A 89 6.59 -0.35 1.05
C TYR A 89 7.00 0.89 1.85
N TRP A 90 8.28 0.99 2.17
CA TRP A 90 8.87 2.13 2.85
C TRP A 90 8.49 3.46 2.17
N ASP A 91 8.47 3.50 0.84
CA ASP A 91 8.11 4.66 0.03
C ASP A 91 6.75 5.26 0.46
N LEU A 92 5.74 4.42 0.63
CA LEU A 92 4.39 4.86 1.04
C LEU A 92 4.33 5.25 2.52
N VAL A 93 4.94 4.46 3.40
CA VAL A 93 4.94 4.72 4.85
C VAL A 93 5.63 6.05 5.17
N GLU A 94 6.77 6.33 4.54
CA GLU A 94 7.48 7.60 4.72
C GLU A 94 6.69 8.78 4.17
N GLU A 95 6.05 8.62 3.03
CA GLU A 95 5.23 9.68 2.44
C GLU A 95 3.98 9.98 3.28
N ILE A 96 3.33 8.95 3.84
CA ILE A 96 2.23 9.12 4.81
C ILE A 96 2.72 9.92 6.02
N HIS A 97 3.87 9.55 6.57
CA HIS A 97 4.45 10.24 7.71
C HIS A 97 4.76 11.71 7.37
N ALA A 98 5.46 11.97 6.27
CA ALA A 98 5.81 13.32 5.83
C ALA A 98 4.56 14.18 5.56
N THR A 99 3.51 13.59 4.97
CA THR A 99 2.23 14.27 4.73
C THR A 99 1.55 14.67 6.05
N ASN A 100 1.54 13.76 7.05
CA ASN A 100 0.98 14.08 8.37
C ASN A 100 1.79 15.14 9.13
N VAL A 101 3.11 15.12 9.00
CA VAL A 101 3.98 16.18 9.56
C VAL A 101 3.65 17.54 8.93
N THR A 102 3.51 17.59 7.60
CA THR A 102 3.13 18.82 6.88
C THR A 102 1.72 19.30 7.27
N LEU A 103 0.79 18.39 7.47
CA LEU A 103 -0.56 18.68 7.97
C LEU A 103 -0.57 19.14 9.44
N GLN A 104 0.54 18.99 10.17
CA GLN A 104 0.62 19.17 11.63
C GLN A 104 -0.37 18.25 12.38
N ALA A 105 -0.61 17.06 11.85
CA ALA A 105 -1.52 16.11 12.45
C ALA A 105 -0.83 15.22 13.49
N THR A 106 -1.50 15.02 14.62
CA THR A 106 -1.19 13.92 15.53
C THR A 106 -1.84 12.65 14.98
N ALA A 107 -1.03 11.84 14.30
CA ALA A 107 -1.47 10.60 13.71
C ALA A 107 -1.39 9.43 14.70
N SER A 108 -2.39 8.56 14.68
CA SER A 108 -2.39 7.26 15.35
C SER A 108 -2.86 6.18 14.39
N TYR A 109 -2.37 4.95 14.59
CA TYR A 109 -2.66 3.83 13.67
C TYR A 109 -3.18 2.65 14.47
N ARG A 110 -4.33 2.13 14.07
CA ARG A 110 -5.04 1.05 14.76
C ARG A 110 -5.41 -0.07 13.80
N HIS A 111 -5.11 -1.29 14.22
CA HIS A 111 -5.54 -2.48 13.49
C HIS A 111 -7.00 -2.84 13.83
N VAL A 112 -7.74 -3.25 12.83
CA VAL A 112 -9.08 -3.84 12.94
C VAL A 112 -9.07 -5.21 12.27
N LEU A 113 -9.92 -6.12 12.72
CA LEU A 113 -10.09 -7.40 12.01
C LEU A 113 -10.89 -7.15 10.72
N GLY A 114 -10.39 -7.67 9.60
CA GLY A 114 -11.06 -7.59 8.31
C GLY A 114 -12.27 -8.51 8.21
N HIS A 115 -13.15 -8.21 7.26
CA HIS A 115 -14.29 -9.06 6.86
C HIS A 115 -15.21 -9.52 7.99
N GLN A 116 -15.43 -8.69 9.01
CA GLN A 116 -16.29 -9.01 10.14
C GLN A 116 -17.78 -9.06 9.75
N ASP A 117 -18.16 -8.42 8.65
CA ASP A 117 -19.49 -8.45 8.00
C ASP A 117 -19.90 -9.85 7.54
N ARG A 118 -18.95 -10.78 7.38
CA ARG A 118 -19.26 -12.19 7.08
C ARG A 118 -19.88 -12.95 8.25
N HIS A 119 -19.74 -12.44 9.45
CA HIS A 119 -20.12 -13.13 10.69
C HIS A 119 -21.12 -12.34 11.53
N LYS A 120 -21.26 -11.04 11.29
CA LYS A 120 -22.16 -10.14 12.02
C LYS A 120 -22.83 -9.19 11.05
N LYS A 121 -24.02 -8.73 11.41
CA LYS A 121 -24.70 -7.68 10.64
C LYS A 121 -23.90 -6.38 10.74
N TYR A 122 -23.93 -5.59 9.68
CA TYR A 122 -23.20 -4.33 9.61
C TYR A 122 -23.49 -3.39 10.78
N GLU A 123 -24.78 -3.29 11.19
CA GLU A 123 -25.23 -2.42 12.28
C GLU A 123 -24.74 -2.88 13.66
N GLU A 124 -24.34 -4.14 13.80
CA GLU A 124 -23.81 -4.73 15.03
C GLU A 124 -22.28 -4.61 15.13
N LEU A 125 -21.63 -4.13 14.06
CA LEU A 125 -20.19 -3.97 14.03
C LEU A 125 -19.77 -2.70 14.78
N PRO A 126 -18.62 -2.72 15.47
CA PRO A 126 -18.03 -1.49 16.01
C PRO A 126 -17.67 -0.53 14.85
N LEU A 127 -17.62 0.77 15.13
CA LEU A 127 -17.40 1.81 14.12
C LEU A 127 -16.19 1.53 13.22
N ASP A 128 -15.06 1.14 13.81
CA ASP A 128 -13.84 0.85 13.03
C ASP A 128 -14.03 -0.29 12.02
N ALA A 129 -14.80 -1.31 12.40
CA ALA A 129 -15.10 -2.42 11.49
C ALA A 129 -16.08 -2.00 10.38
N GLN A 130 -17.09 -1.16 10.71
CA GLN A 130 -17.97 -0.57 9.70
C GLN A 130 -17.19 0.25 8.69
N LEU A 131 -16.27 1.11 9.15
CA LEU A 131 -15.45 1.94 8.28
C LEU A 131 -14.51 1.10 7.39
N ASN A 132 -14.02 -0.04 7.90
CA ASN A 132 -13.22 -0.97 7.10
C ASN A 132 -14.07 -1.63 6.00
N VAL A 133 -15.30 -2.06 6.33
CA VAL A 133 -16.24 -2.61 5.33
C VAL A 133 -16.57 -1.57 4.27
N ASP A 134 -16.90 -0.34 4.68
CA ASP A 134 -17.19 0.76 3.75
C ASP A 134 -15.99 1.01 2.80
N ALA A 135 -14.76 0.96 3.30
CA ALA A 135 -13.55 1.14 2.48
C ALA A 135 -13.31 -0.03 1.50
N ASP A 136 -13.58 -1.26 1.93
CA ASP A 136 -13.51 -2.45 1.06
C ASP A 136 -14.55 -2.38 -0.06
N GLU A 137 -15.77 -1.91 0.22
CA GLU A 137 -16.80 -1.68 -0.79
C GLU A 137 -16.36 -0.65 -1.84
N GLU A 138 -15.76 0.47 -1.43
CA GLU A 138 -15.21 1.48 -2.35
C GLU A 138 -14.10 0.90 -3.24
N ALA A 139 -13.19 0.10 -2.67
CA ALA A 139 -12.15 -0.58 -3.44
C ALA A 139 -12.73 -1.58 -4.45
N GLY A 140 -13.75 -2.35 -4.04
CA GLY A 140 -14.48 -3.29 -4.87
C GLY A 140 -15.24 -2.61 -6.00
N TYR A 141 -15.87 -1.48 -5.72
CA TYR A 141 -16.57 -0.66 -6.72
C TYR A 141 -15.63 -0.21 -7.84
N PHE A 142 -14.43 0.29 -7.50
CA PHE A 142 -13.43 0.62 -8.50
C PHE A 142 -13.06 -0.57 -9.39
N GLN A 143 -12.87 -1.76 -8.80
CA GLN A 143 -12.52 -2.96 -9.55
C GLN A 143 -13.62 -3.39 -10.51
N SER A 144 -14.89 -3.26 -10.12
CA SER A 144 -16.03 -3.61 -10.97
C SER A 144 -16.16 -2.71 -12.20
N MET A 145 -15.79 -1.43 -12.08
CA MET A 145 -15.84 -0.46 -13.17
C MET A 145 -14.65 -0.56 -14.13
N HIS A 146 -13.52 -1.08 -13.69
CA HIS A 146 -12.27 -1.10 -14.45
C HIS A 146 -11.77 -2.53 -14.66
N SER A 147 -12.34 -3.22 -15.66
CA SER A 147 -12.03 -4.63 -15.98
C SER A 147 -10.63 -4.85 -16.55
N THR A 148 -9.95 -3.82 -17.03
CA THR A 148 -8.63 -3.94 -17.64
C THR A 148 -7.57 -3.41 -16.70
N ALA A 149 -6.68 -4.31 -16.30
CA ALA A 149 -5.58 -4.01 -15.37
C ALA A 149 -4.54 -3.08 -15.99
N MET A 150 -4.83 -1.79 -16.07
CA MET A 150 -3.75 -0.80 -16.11
C MET A 150 -2.94 -0.96 -14.82
N ARG A 151 -1.70 -1.42 -14.94
CA ARG A 151 -0.75 -1.40 -13.83
C ARG A 151 -0.08 -0.02 -13.85
N PRO A 152 -0.52 0.93 -13.03
CA PRO A 152 0.15 2.22 -12.99
C PRO A 152 1.60 2.00 -12.54
N THR A 153 2.52 2.68 -13.19
CA THR A 153 3.93 2.68 -12.78
C THR A 153 4.04 3.18 -11.35
N VAL A 154 5.01 2.64 -10.60
CA VAL A 154 5.28 3.13 -9.24
C VAL A 154 5.88 4.52 -9.34
N PRO A 155 5.20 5.57 -8.88
CA PRO A 155 5.75 6.91 -8.92
C PRO A 155 6.91 7.04 -7.93
N LEU A 156 7.87 7.90 -8.26
CA LEU A 156 8.84 8.37 -7.28
C LEU A 156 8.13 9.38 -6.37
N LEU A 157 7.92 9.00 -5.12
CA LEU A 157 7.29 9.87 -4.14
C LEU A 157 8.31 10.87 -3.57
N PRO A 158 7.92 12.09 -3.18
CA PRO A 158 8.84 13.12 -2.70
C PRO A 158 9.74 12.68 -1.54
N SER A 159 9.24 11.86 -0.63
CA SER A 159 9.99 11.34 0.51
C SER A 159 10.84 10.11 0.20
N THR A 160 10.77 9.58 -1.03
CA THR A 160 11.52 8.39 -1.44
C THR A 160 12.98 8.75 -1.72
N LYS A 161 13.91 8.17 -0.97
CA LYS A 161 15.36 8.41 -1.12
C LYS A 161 15.99 7.58 -2.23
N ALA A 162 15.46 6.39 -2.49
CA ALA A 162 15.97 5.45 -3.50
C ALA A 162 14.88 4.50 -3.97
N GLN A 163 14.98 4.04 -5.21
CA GLN A 163 14.17 2.96 -5.77
C GLN A 163 15.08 1.88 -6.33
N LEU A 164 14.73 0.61 -6.10
CA LEU A 164 15.39 -0.52 -6.72
C LEU A 164 14.61 -0.95 -7.97
N HIS A 165 15.31 -1.01 -9.10
CA HIS A 165 14.78 -1.55 -10.33
C HIS A 165 15.53 -2.83 -10.73
N ILE A 166 14.80 -3.84 -11.17
CA ILE A 166 15.36 -5.06 -11.79
C ILE A 166 14.72 -5.19 -13.16
N GLY A 167 15.48 -4.91 -14.21
CA GLY A 167 14.92 -4.70 -15.55
C GLY A 167 13.95 -3.53 -15.55
N THR A 168 12.73 -3.75 -16.00
CA THR A 168 11.65 -2.74 -16.03
C THR A 168 10.76 -2.73 -14.79
N GLN A 169 11.03 -3.61 -13.83
CA GLN A 169 10.20 -3.76 -12.64
C GLN A 169 10.76 -2.96 -11.47
N THR A 170 9.96 -2.06 -10.88
CA THR A 170 10.29 -1.43 -9.60
C THR A 170 10.01 -2.40 -8.45
N ILE A 171 11.00 -2.61 -7.60
CA ILE A 171 10.93 -3.50 -6.44
C ILE A 171 10.63 -2.65 -5.20
N THR A 172 9.51 -2.91 -4.56
CA THR A 172 9.04 -2.15 -3.39
C THR A 172 8.98 -2.99 -2.11
N GLY A 173 9.43 -4.25 -2.17
CA GLY A 173 9.47 -5.15 -1.03
C GLY A 173 10.12 -6.48 -1.38
N HIS A 174 10.39 -7.31 -0.36
CA HIS A 174 11.08 -8.59 -0.53
C HIS A 174 12.42 -8.50 -1.28
N TYR A 175 13.15 -7.40 -1.07
CA TYR A 175 14.38 -7.05 -1.79
C TYR A 175 15.38 -8.21 -1.88
N PRO A 176 15.73 -8.94 -0.79
CA PRO A 176 16.69 -10.05 -0.88
C PRO A 176 16.23 -11.17 -1.81
N ALA A 177 14.94 -11.48 -1.81
CA ALA A 177 14.39 -12.52 -2.69
C ALA A 177 14.39 -12.07 -4.16
N ALA A 178 14.01 -10.82 -4.44
CA ALA A 178 14.02 -10.26 -5.78
C ALA A 178 15.44 -10.21 -6.36
N ILE A 179 16.44 -9.78 -5.57
CA ILE A 179 17.85 -9.73 -5.99
C ILE A 179 18.38 -11.14 -6.25
N ARG A 180 18.14 -12.09 -5.34
CA ARG A 180 18.58 -13.49 -5.52
C ARG A 180 17.98 -14.11 -6.79
N LEU A 181 16.67 -13.90 -7.01
CA LEU A 181 16.01 -14.41 -8.21
C LEU A 181 16.61 -13.79 -9.49
N ALA A 182 16.85 -12.48 -9.49
CA ALA A 182 17.45 -11.80 -10.62
C ALA A 182 18.87 -12.31 -10.92
N ALA A 183 19.66 -12.56 -9.88
CA ALA A 183 21.02 -13.09 -10.02
C ALA A 183 21.04 -14.57 -10.49
N ALA A 184 20.10 -15.39 -9.99
CA ALA A 184 20.06 -16.81 -10.33
C ALA A 184 19.42 -17.09 -11.71
N LYS A 185 18.46 -16.26 -12.13
CA LYS A 185 17.67 -16.48 -13.34
C LYS A 185 18.50 -16.72 -14.61
N PRO A 186 19.56 -15.94 -14.94
CA PRO A 186 20.35 -16.17 -16.13
C PRO A 186 21.01 -17.55 -16.16
N GLY A 187 21.61 -17.98 -15.05
CA GLY A 187 22.25 -19.31 -14.95
C GLY A 187 21.25 -20.47 -15.07
N ILE A 188 20.09 -20.35 -14.40
CA ILE A 188 19.03 -21.35 -14.51
C ILE A 188 18.47 -21.41 -15.93
N ARG A 189 18.28 -20.27 -16.59
CA ARG A 189 17.85 -20.24 -18.01
C ARG A 189 18.85 -20.96 -18.91
N ALA A 190 20.12 -20.64 -18.81
CA ALA A 190 21.17 -21.28 -19.60
C ALA A 190 21.20 -22.80 -19.39
N TYR A 191 21.14 -23.25 -18.15
CA TYR A 191 21.11 -24.66 -17.80
C TYR A 191 19.88 -25.40 -18.41
N ILE A 192 18.69 -24.79 -18.32
CA ILE A 192 17.46 -25.40 -18.87
C ILE A 192 17.50 -25.44 -20.40
N GLN A 193 18.03 -24.40 -21.05
CA GLN A 193 18.20 -24.35 -22.50
C GLN A 193 19.11 -25.47 -22.99
N GLU A 194 20.27 -25.62 -22.34
CA GLU A 194 21.26 -26.64 -22.70
C GLU A 194 20.70 -28.05 -22.51
N ARG A 195 20.04 -28.31 -21.38
CA ARG A 195 19.56 -29.66 -21.02
C ARG A 195 18.33 -30.10 -21.81
N ASN A 196 17.39 -29.21 -22.08
CA ASN A 196 16.09 -29.52 -22.61
C ASN A 196 15.87 -29.01 -24.05
N ALA A 197 16.83 -28.33 -24.62
CA ALA A 197 16.73 -27.65 -25.92
C ALA A 197 15.52 -26.70 -26.01
N TRP A 198 15.16 -26.06 -24.90
CA TRP A 198 14.02 -25.15 -24.85
C TRP A 198 14.36 -23.79 -25.46
N GLY A 199 13.52 -23.33 -26.38
CA GLY A 199 13.59 -21.98 -26.92
C GLY A 199 13.06 -20.90 -25.97
N GLU A 200 13.25 -19.65 -26.32
CA GLU A 200 12.86 -18.47 -25.53
C GLU A 200 11.36 -18.46 -25.15
N THR A 201 10.48 -18.93 -26.04
CA THR A 201 9.03 -18.99 -25.78
C THR A 201 8.72 -19.88 -24.58
N HIS A 202 9.34 -21.06 -24.52
CA HIS A 202 9.17 -22.00 -23.41
C HIS A 202 9.73 -21.42 -22.10
N LEU A 203 10.91 -20.79 -22.16
CA LEU A 203 11.53 -20.16 -21.00
C LEU A 203 10.73 -18.98 -20.46
N ASN A 204 10.06 -18.24 -21.34
CA ASN A 204 9.24 -17.11 -20.94
C ASN A 204 7.89 -17.53 -20.32
N SER A 205 7.45 -18.77 -20.56
CA SER A 205 6.27 -19.34 -19.91
C SER A 205 6.54 -19.86 -18.49
N ILE A 206 7.81 -19.94 -18.07
CA ILE A 206 8.16 -20.40 -16.71
C ILE A 206 7.75 -19.34 -15.70
N LEU A 207 7.01 -19.77 -14.69
CA LEU A 207 6.68 -18.92 -13.52
C LEU A 207 7.88 -18.86 -12.56
N TRP A 208 8.89 -18.04 -12.91
CA TRP A 208 10.17 -17.92 -12.18
C TRP A 208 10.03 -17.71 -10.67
N PRO A 209 9.06 -16.92 -10.16
CA PRO A 209 8.89 -16.75 -8.72
C PRO A 209 8.47 -18.02 -7.96
N ALA A 210 7.92 -19.01 -8.66
CA ALA A 210 7.52 -20.29 -8.08
C ALA A 210 8.67 -21.31 -7.95
N LEU A 211 9.80 -21.05 -8.62
CA LEU A 211 11.01 -21.86 -8.52
C LEU A 211 11.82 -21.38 -7.30
N ARG A 212 11.49 -21.91 -6.12
CA ARG A 212 12.21 -21.68 -4.86
C ARG A 212 12.98 -22.89 -4.45
#